data_391293bdd8e6265b848e8cbe5530c606
#
_entry.id   391293bdd8e6265b848e8cbe5530c606
#
_cell.length_a   1.000
_cell.length_b   1.000
_cell.length_c   1.000
_cell.angle_alpha   90.00
_cell.angle_beta   90.00
_cell.angle_gamma   90.00
#
_symmetry.space_group_name_H-M   'P 1'
#
loop_
_entity.id
_entity.type
_entity.pdbx_description
1 polymer ?
#
loop_
_entity_poly.entity_id
_entity_poly.type
_entity_poly.pdbx_seq_one_letter_code
_entity_poly.pdbx_strand_id
1 'polypeptide(L)'
;MTTGPPDFGFAPVANQFRGAEGFSLVLDRYELRRGESLVTTVLVTDPSAITGTFELGLVCTERWADYHHHARSDMHDHRQTYEEPIYQWWLPLDRNQPRTDLTLPVVPEAPFSHVGSALSFLWTVTARDRRSGFDKLERHDLTVLP
;
A
#
# COMPACT_ATOMS: atom_id res chain seq x y z
N MET A 1 -0.68 -6.89 -12.05
CA MET A 1 -1.77 -5.94 -12.30
C MET A 1 -1.99 -5.11 -11.07
N THR A 2 -1.91 -3.83 -11.22
CA THR A 2 -2.24 -2.94 -10.12
C THR A 2 -3.72 -2.73 -10.09
N THR A 3 -4.28 -2.99 -8.96
CA THR A 3 -5.63 -2.54 -8.68
C THR A 3 -5.52 -1.18 -8.02
N GLY A 4 -6.51 -0.38 -8.11
CA GLY A 4 -6.61 0.81 -7.31
C GLY A 4 -6.53 0.49 -5.82
N PRO A 5 -6.65 1.48 -4.95
CA PRO A 5 -6.66 1.23 -3.52
C PRO A 5 -7.74 0.21 -3.18
N PRO A 6 -7.48 -0.68 -2.22
CA PRO A 6 -8.48 -1.65 -1.82
C PRO A 6 -9.77 -0.96 -1.41
N ASP A 7 -10.88 -1.54 -1.79
CA ASP A 7 -12.19 -1.06 -1.36
C ASP A 7 -12.46 -1.55 0.06
N PHE A 8 -12.37 -0.67 1.01
CA PHE A 8 -12.64 -0.97 2.41
C PHE A 8 -14.01 -0.46 2.87
N GLY A 9 -14.89 -0.10 1.93
CA GLY A 9 -16.24 0.34 2.24
C GLY A 9 -16.36 1.80 2.64
N PHE A 10 -15.33 2.60 2.46
CA PHE A 10 -15.43 4.04 2.48
C PHE A 10 -15.04 4.62 1.13
N ALA A 11 -15.51 5.83 0.87
CA ALA A 11 -15.25 6.48 -0.40
C ALA A 11 -13.73 6.51 -0.64
N PRO A 12 -13.23 5.72 -1.58
CA PRO A 12 -11.81 5.74 -1.86
C PRO A 12 -11.46 7.08 -2.46
N VAL A 13 -10.27 7.53 -2.19
CA VAL A 13 -9.69 8.64 -2.94
C VAL A 13 -9.26 8.18 -4.33
N ALA A 14 -10.09 7.34 -4.94
CA ALA A 14 -9.78 6.69 -6.22
C ALA A 14 -9.48 7.70 -7.32
N ASN A 15 -10.06 8.88 -7.24
CA ASN A 15 -9.80 9.98 -8.16
C ASN A 15 -8.36 10.50 -8.08
N GLN A 16 -7.68 10.20 -6.98
CA GLN A 16 -6.32 10.64 -6.73
C GLN A 16 -5.28 9.63 -7.19
N PHE A 17 -5.74 8.46 -7.64
CA PHE A 17 -4.85 7.40 -8.08
C PHE A 17 -4.92 7.22 -9.59
N ARG A 18 -3.79 6.98 -10.18
CA ARG A 18 -3.64 6.61 -11.58
C ARG A 18 -2.72 5.40 -11.62
N GLY A 19 -2.87 4.56 -12.65
CA GLY A 19 -1.94 3.48 -12.88
C GLY A 19 -0.52 3.99 -13.06
N ALA A 20 0.47 3.16 -12.77
CA ALA A 20 1.86 3.47 -13.01
C ALA A 20 2.09 3.81 -14.48
N GLU A 21 2.88 4.83 -14.72
CA GLU A 21 3.22 5.29 -16.06
C GLU A 21 4.72 5.59 -16.10
N GLY A 22 5.41 4.87 -16.97
CA GLY A 22 6.84 4.99 -17.12
C GLY A 22 7.67 4.19 -16.14
N PHE A 23 7.05 3.43 -15.25
CA PHE A 23 7.74 2.57 -14.30
C PHE A 23 6.92 1.35 -13.92
N SER A 24 7.59 0.33 -13.41
CA SER A 24 6.96 -0.88 -12.87
C SER A 24 7.71 -1.38 -11.64
N LEU A 25 7.01 -2.17 -10.84
CA LEU A 25 7.52 -2.75 -9.60
C LEU A 25 7.44 -4.27 -9.67
N VAL A 26 8.54 -4.93 -9.36
CA VAL A 26 8.62 -6.39 -9.30
C VAL A 26 9.10 -6.80 -7.92
N LEU A 27 8.43 -7.78 -7.34
CA LEU A 27 8.82 -8.37 -6.06
C LEU A 27 9.41 -9.75 -6.30
N ASP A 28 10.42 -10.14 -5.52
CA ASP A 28 10.96 -11.50 -5.57
C ASP A 28 10.02 -12.53 -4.95
N ARG A 29 9.14 -12.11 -4.07
CA ARG A 29 8.13 -12.95 -3.43
C ARG A 29 7.00 -12.08 -2.87
N TYR A 30 5.87 -12.70 -2.59
CA TYR A 30 4.67 -12.02 -2.06
C TYR A 30 4.32 -12.46 -0.64
N GLU A 31 5.12 -13.37 -0.08
CA GLU A 31 4.94 -13.89 1.27
C GLU A 31 6.29 -14.02 1.95
N LEU A 32 6.39 -13.53 3.18
CA LEU A 32 7.60 -13.64 3.98
C LEU A 32 7.22 -13.60 5.47
N ARG A 33 8.16 -14.04 6.29
CA ARG A 33 7.98 -13.96 7.75
C ARG A 33 8.53 -12.67 8.29
N ARG A 34 8.03 -12.26 9.46
CA ARG A 34 8.62 -11.14 10.20
C ARG A 34 10.11 -11.38 10.39
N GLY A 35 10.89 -10.33 10.26
CA GLY A 35 12.35 -10.40 10.36
C GLY A 35 13.06 -10.74 9.06
N GLU A 36 12.33 -11.19 8.06
CA GLU A 36 12.89 -11.42 6.73
C GLU A 36 12.88 -10.15 5.89
N SER A 37 13.62 -10.16 4.81
CA SER A 37 13.70 -9.04 3.88
C SER A 37 13.11 -9.40 2.53
N LEU A 38 12.49 -8.41 1.92
CA LEU A 38 11.91 -8.48 0.59
C LEU A 38 12.84 -7.78 -0.40
N VAL A 39 13.17 -8.43 -1.50
CA VAL A 39 13.91 -7.78 -2.59
C VAL A 39 12.91 -7.24 -3.60
N THR A 40 13.02 -5.96 -3.88
CA THR A 40 12.18 -5.27 -4.84
C THR A 40 13.01 -4.76 -5.99
N THR A 41 12.42 -4.74 -7.17
CA THR A 41 13.04 -4.17 -8.36
C THR A 41 12.09 -3.14 -8.95
N VAL A 42 12.58 -1.92 -9.13
CA VAL A 42 11.86 -0.86 -9.81
C VAL A 42 12.50 -0.66 -11.18
N LEU A 43 11.69 -0.77 -12.23
CA LEU A 43 12.11 -0.57 -13.61
C LEU A 43 11.53 0.74 -14.10
N VAL A 44 12.37 1.60 -14.66
CA VAL A 44 11.96 2.86 -15.26
C VAL A 44 12.08 2.74 -16.76
N THR A 45 10.95 2.81 -17.46
CA THR A 45 10.88 2.71 -18.92
C THR A 45 10.77 4.06 -19.59
N ASP A 46 10.20 5.05 -18.91
CA ASP A 46 10.08 6.42 -19.41
C ASP A 46 10.29 7.42 -18.27
N PRO A 47 11.50 7.91 -18.08
CA PRO A 47 11.78 8.88 -17.02
C PRO A 47 10.96 10.16 -17.14
N SER A 48 10.61 10.56 -18.35
CA SER A 48 9.87 11.81 -18.57
C SER A 48 8.41 11.74 -18.08
N ALA A 49 7.88 10.54 -17.92
CA ALA A 49 6.54 10.34 -17.39
C ALA A 49 6.48 10.49 -15.86
N ILE A 50 7.63 10.48 -15.20
CA ILE A 50 7.74 10.60 -13.74
C ILE A 50 8.06 12.05 -13.38
N THR A 51 7.08 12.79 -12.93
CA THR A 51 7.20 14.25 -12.76
C THR A 51 7.13 14.72 -11.32
N GLY A 52 6.71 13.88 -10.40
CA GLY A 52 6.59 14.21 -8.98
C GLY A 52 7.71 13.61 -8.13
N THR A 53 7.40 13.34 -6.88
CA THR A 53 8.30 12.67 -5.96
C THR A 53 8.23 11.17 -6.19
N PHE A 54 9.32 10.59 -6.66
CA PHE A 54 9.41 9.17 -6.99
C PHE A 54 9.97 8.40 -5.80
N GLU A 55 9.22 7.43 -5.31
CA GLU A 55 9.58 6.72 -4.08
C GLU A 55 9.00 5.31 -4.03
N LEU A 56 9.66 4.46 -3.24
CA LEU A 56 9.23 3.10 -2.95
C LEU A 56 8.89 3.00 -1.47
N GLY A 57 7.74 2.42 -1.15
CA GLY A 57 7.29 2.29 0.23
C GLY A 57 6.85 0.89 0.60
N LEU A 58 7.16 0.54 1.85
CA LEU A 58 6.62 -0.62 2.53
C LEU A 58 5.66 -0.08 3.60
N VAL A 59 4.42 -0.49 3.53
CA VAL A 59 3.37 0.07 4.39
C VAL A 59 2.55 -1.04 5.01
N CYS A 60 2.35 -0.97 6.32
CA CYS A 60 1.33 -1.75 7.00
C CYS A 60 0.19 -0.82 7.41
N THR A 61 -1.00 -1.14 6.97
CA THR A 61 -2.19 -0.38 7.26
C THR A 61 -3.05 -1.16 8.24
N GLU A 62 -3.41 -0.52 9.34
CA GLU A 62 -4.42 -1.02 10.26
C GLU A 62 -5.78 -0.58 9.76
N ARG A 63 -6.68 -1.54 9.65
CA ARG A 63 -8.07 -1.27 9.31
C ARG A 63 -8.95 -1.84 10.41
N TRP A 64 -9.85 -1.03 10.89
CA TRP A 64 -10.82 -1.50 11.88
C TRP A 64 -12.23 -1.04 11.52
N ALA A 65 -13.19 -1.84 11.95
CA ALA A 65 -14.60 -1.57 11.74
C ALA A 65 -15.24 -1.26 13.09
N ASP A 66 -16.05 -0.22 13.09
CA ASP A 66 -16.84 0.18 14.23
C ASP A 66 -18.32 0.10 13.87
N TYR A 67 -19.09 -0.55 14.74
CA TYR A 67 -20.52 -0.70 14.54
C TYR A 67 -21.26 0.26 15.46
N HIS A 68 -22.00 1.18 14.86
CA HIS A 68 -22.86 2.08 15.61
C HIS A 68 -24.27 1.54 15.63
N HIS A 69 -24.77 1.26 16.85
CA HIS A 69 -26.15 0.91 17.07
C HIS A 69 -26.94 2.17 17.36
N HIS A 70 -27.84 2.52 16.49
CA HIS A 70 -28.79 3.57 16.75
C HIS A 70 -30.02 2.99 17.43
N ALA A 71 -30.43 3.60 18.53
CA ALA A 71 -31.60 3.17 19.31
C ALA A 71 -32.92 3.46 18.62
N ARG A 72 -32.93 3.96 17.41
CA ARG A 72 -34.14 4.30 16.66
C ARG A 72 -34.41 3.32 15.53
N SER A 73 -35.64 3.31 15.08
CA SER A 73 -36.20 2.27 14.25
C SER A 73 -35.73 2.20 12.79
N ASP A 74 -35.11 3.16 12.29
CA ASP A 74 -34.49 3.13 10.99
C ASP A 74 -33.11 2.46 11.03
N MET A 75 -32.92 1.71 11.95
CA MET A 75 -31.88 0.85 12.40
C MET A 75 -31.18 0.13 11.32
N HIS A 76 -30.38 0.87 10.61
CA HIS A 76 -29.28 0.29 9.87
C HIS A 76 -28.08 0.29 10.78
N ASP A 77 -27.53 -0.89 11.02
CA ASP A 77 -26.22 -0.99 11.61
C ASP A 77 -25.25 -0.27 10.68
N HIS A 78 -24.82 0.90 11.09
CA HIS A 78 -23.83 1.64 10.35
C HIS A 78 -22.46 1.11 10.72
N ARG A 79 -21.90 0.31 9.82
CA ARG A 79 -20.51 -0.06 9.92
C ARG A 79 -19.67 1.06 9.35
N GLN A 80 -18.86 1.66 10.20
CA GLN A 80 -17.81 2.57 9.76
C GLN A 80 -16.49 1.82 9.74
N THR A 81 -15.75 1.99 8.66
CA THR A 81 -14.43 1.41 8.49
C THR A 81 -13.41 2.53 8.49
N TYR A 82 -12.39 2.36 9.31
CA TYR A 82 -11.28 3.29 9.45
C TYR A 82 -10.01 2.62 9.01
N GLU A 83 -9.10 3.41 8.47
CA GLU A 83 -7.86 2.92 7.94
C GLU A 83 -6.74 3.89 8.29
N GLU A 84 -5.64 3.39 8.81
CA GLU A 84 -4.50 4.19 9.20
C GLU A 84 -3.21 3.42 8.96
N PRO A 85 -2.22 4.03 8.31
CA PRO A 85 -0.90 3.41 8.22
C PRO A 85 -0.25 3.43 9.59
N ILE A 86 0.10 2.26 10.10
CA ILE A 86 0.77 2.12 11.40
C ILE A 86 2.26 1.85 11.29
N TYR A 87 2.73 1.51 10.09
CA TYR A 87 4.13 1.34 9.76
C TYR A 87 4.32 1.82 8.34
N GLN A 88 5.26 2.72 8.14
CA GLN A 88 5.61 3.23 6.82
C GLN A 88 7.11 3.40 6.72
N TRP A 89 7.65 2.96 5.63
CA TRP A 89 9.03 3.21 5.28
C TRP A 89 9.13 3.53 3.80
N TRP A 90 9.52 4.76 3.50
CA TRP A 90 9.61 5.27 2.15
C TRP A 90 11.06 5.60 1.80
N LEU A 91 11.48 5.13 0.65
CA LEU A 91 12.82 5.36 0.10
C LEU A 91 12.70 6.15 -1.19
N PRO A 92 13.57 7.18 -1.37
CA PRO A 92 13.59 7.90 -2.63
C PRO A 92 14.11 7.02 -3.76
N LEU A 93 13.54 7.19 -4.94
CA LEU A 93 13.96 6.53 -6.17
C LEU A 93 14.52 7.57 -7.15
N ASP A 94 15.48 7.16 -7.95
CA ASP A 94 16.03 7.97 -9.04
C ASP A 94 15.38 7.54 -10.36
N ARG A 95 14.58 8.42 -10.95
CA ARG A 95 13.93 8.16 -12.23
C ARG A 95 14.91 7.99 -13.39
N ASN A 96 16.15 8.44 -13.24
CA ASN A 96 17.18 8.30 -14.26
C ASN A 96 17.90 6.96 -14.19
N GLN A 97 17.61 6.13 -13.20
CA GLN A 97 18.12 4.78 -13.12
C GLN A 97 17.12 3.82 -13.78
N PRO A 98 17.51 3.13 -14.88
CA PRO A 98 16.60 2.20 -15.55
C PRO A 98 16.14 1.05 -14.66
N ARG A 99 16.98 0.67 -13.71
CA ARG A 99 16.69 -0.40 -12.76
C ARG A 99 17.28 -0.06 -11.40
N THR A 100 16.46 -0.24 -10.37
CA THR A 100 16.87 -0.10 -8.97
C THR A 100 16.42 -1.31 -8.21
N ASP A 101 17.37 -2.03 -7.59
CA ASP A 101 17.08 -3.14 -6.68
C ASP A 101 17.21 -2.63 -5.25
N LEU A 102 16.19 -2.87 -4.46
CA LEU A 102 16.14 -2.44 -3.05
C LEU A 102 15.70 -3.59 -2.16
N THR A 103 16.35 -3.73 -1.02
CA THR A 103 15.98 -4.69 0.00
C THR A 103 15.19 -3.99 1.09
N LEU A 104 13.97 -4.44 1.31
CA LEU A 104 13.06 -3.89 2.31
C LEU A 104 12.96 -4.87 3.48
N PRO A 105 13.45 -4.52 4.67
CA PRO A 105 13.32 -5.40 5.82
C PRO A 105 11.93 -5.28 6.45
N VAL A 106 11.37 -6.43 6.80
CA VAL A 106 10.21 -6.49 7.69
C VAL A 106 10.72 -6.77 9.08
N VAL A 107 10.70 -5.75 9.94
CA VAL A 107 11.27 -5.87 11.29
C VAL A 107 10.57 -6.96 12.10
N PRO A 108 11.29 -7.64 13.01
CA PRO A 108 10.71 -8.76 13.77
C PRO A 108 9.51 -8.38 14.63
N GLU A 109 9.41 -7.12 15.04
CA GLU A 109 8.34 -6.60 15.87
C GLU A 109 7.13 -6.12 15.06
N ALA A 110 7.23 -6.16 13.73
CA ALA A 110 6.15 -5.68 12.87
C ALA A 110 4.88 -6.53 13.04
N PRO A 111 3.71 -5.95 12.87
CA PRO A 111 2.49 -6.75 12.82
C PRO A 111 2.55 -7.74 11.65
N PHE A 112 2.05 -8.94 11.85
CA PHE A 112 1.86 -9.87 10.74
C PHE A 112 0.51 -9.61 10.05
N SER A 113 0.38 -10.08 8.81
CA SER A 113 -0.86 -9.94 8.05
C SER A 113 -2.01 -10.63 8.76
N HIS A 114 -3.12 -9.93 8.86
CA HIS A 114 -4.32 -10.45 9.50
C HIS A 114 -5.54 -9.82 8.86
N VAL A 115 -6.52 -10.64 8.54
CA VAL A 115 -7.81 -10.16 8.04
C VAL A 115 -8.90 -10.65 8.97
N GLY A 116 -9.52 -9.74 9.66
CA GLY A 116 -10.59 -10.03 10.60
C GLY A 116 -11.82 -9.17 10.34
N SER A 117 -12.92 -9.52 10.98
CA SER A 117 -14.17 -8.78 10.83
C SER A 117 -14.11 -7.39 11.48
N ALA A 118 -13.34 -7.26 12.56
CA ALA A 118 -13.23 -6.01 13.31
C ALA A 118 -11.89 -5.31 13.11
N LEU A 119 -10.82 -6.08 12.89
CA LEU A 119 -9.47 -5.57 12.78
C LEU A 119 -8.70 -6.32 11.71
N SER A 120 -7.98 -5.59 10.89
CA SER A 120 -7.08 -6.16 9.88
C SER A 120 -5.76 -5.41 9.84
N PHE A 121 -4.69 -6.12 9.54
CA PHE A 121 -3.37 -5.56 9.22
C PHE A 121 -3.02 -5.94 7.79
N LEU A 122 -2.85 -4.95 6.94
CA LEU A 122 -2.65 -5.13 5.52
C LEU A 122 -1.29 -4.57 5.12
N TRP A 123 -0.47 -5.41 4.51
CA TRP A 123 0.86 -5.02 4.05
C TRP A 123 0.84 -4.78 2.55
N THR A 124 1.46 -3.69 2.14
CA THR A 124 1.62 -3.35 0.72
C THR A 124 3.01 -2.84 0.44
N VAL A 125 3.46 -3.10 -0.78
CA VAL A 125 4.66 -2.48 -1.35
C VAL A 125 4.20 -1.63 -2.51
N THR A 126 4.63 -0.38 -2.55
CA THR A 126 4.17 0.58 -3.52
C THR A 126 5.34 1.37 -4.10
N ALA A 127 5.45 1.38 -5.42
CA ALA A 127 6.24 2.37 -6.12
C ALA A 127 5.28 3.47 -6.57
N ARG A 128 5.61 4.73 -6.27
CA ARG A 128 4.72 5.83 -6.61
C ARG A 128 5.46 7.06 -7.12
N ASP A 129 4.81 7.74 -8.02
CA ASP A 129 5.11 9.10 -8.43
C ASP A 129 4.07 10.01 -7.76
N ARG A 130 4.46 10.61 -6.65
CA ARG A 130 3.55 11.41 -5.84
C ARG A 130 3.48 12.83 -6.38
N ARG A 131 2.30 13.20 -6.83
CA ARG A 131 2.02 14.49 -7.45
C ARG A 131 1.00 15.27 -6.65
N SER A 132 0.94 16.56 -6.91
CA SER A 132 -0.15 17.39 -6.39
C SER A 132 -1.47 16.95 -7.02
N GLY A 133 -2.44 16.59 -6.19
CA GLY A 133 -3.79 16.21 -6.61
C GLY A 133 -4.00 14.74 -6.91
N PHE A 134 -2.98 14.00 -7.32
CA PHE A 134 -3.08 12.56 -7.53
C PHE A 134 -1.71 11.90 -7.57
N ASP A 135 -1.69 10.60 -7.26
CA ASP A 135 -0.48 9.79 -7.38
C ASP A 135 -0.63 8.81 -8.54
N LYS A 136 0.47 8.56 -9.25
CA LYS A 136 0.60 7.40 -10.12
C LYS A 136 1.37 6.35 -9.38
N LEU A 137 0.82 5.16 -9.29
CA LEU A 137 1.41 4.12 -8.47
C LEU A 137 1.19 2.71 -9.04
N GLU A 138 2.10 1.84 -8.67
CA GLU A 138 1.91 0.40 -8.74
C GLU A 138 2.05 -0.16 -7.32
N ARG A 139 1.06 -0.93 -6.89
CA ARG A 139 0.99 -1.48 -5.55
C ARG A 139 0.82 -2.99 -5.62
N HIS A 140 1.52 -3.69 -4.75
CA HIS A 140 1.37 -5.13 -4.57
C HIS A 140 1.04 -5.43 -3.12
N ASP A 141 0.09 -6.32 -2.91
CA ASP A 141 -0.22 -6.83 -1.59
C ASP A 141 0.86 -7.83 -1.18
N LEU A 142 1.18 -7.82 0.10
CA LEU A 142 2.20 -8.66 0.69
C LEU A 142 1.61 -9.39 1.89
N THR A 143 1.93 -10.66 2.02
CA THR A 143 1.57 -11.45 3.20
C THR A 143 2.76 -11.57 4.11
N VAL A 144 2.62 -11.06 5.33
CA VAL A 144 3.65 -11.16 6.37
C VAL A 144 3.18 -12.18 7.40
N LEU A 145 3.93 -13.26 7.55
CA LEU A 145 3.65 -14.34 8.49
C LEU A 145 4.31 -14.07 9.84
N PRO A 146 3.71 -14.63 10.93
CA PRO A 146 4.32 -14.53 12.26
C PRO A 146 5.69 -15.18 12.37
#